data_4fe00a4f8c0e7a34bbc6004b918bd265
#
_entry.id   4fe00a4f8c0e7a34bbc6004b918bd265
#
_cell.length_a   1.000
_cell.length_b   1.000
_cell.length_c   1.000
_cell.angle_alpha   90.00
_cell.angle_beta   90.00
_cell.angle_gamma   90.00
#
_symmetry.space_group_name_H-M   'P 1'
#
loop_
_entity.id
_entity.type
_entity.pdbx_description
1 polymer ?
#
loop_
_entity_poly.entity_id
_entity_poly.type
_entity_poly.pdbx_seq_one_letter_code
_entity_poly.pdbx_strand_id
1 'polypeptide(L)'
;AHYGWGHNWSAHWTCENHLPTPELAGPLFGGSGTGITYFDSPAFPPEFRGAWMFNDWLQRRTHFFKPQWKGAHLTAKSKEYDVLVSGGDSLFKPTDLEVGPNGSLYILGWGREYGVQWNDKQEQVNEGRVFEVRWRHNKAKEELLAKHQRWQKPLSDWTTKELISGLDDILAVRRIAAQEAL
;
A
#
# COMPACT_ATOMS: atom_id res chain seq x y z
N ALA A 1 -2.15 3.69 -16.18
CA ALA A 1 -0.76 3.80 -16.65
C ALA A 1 -0.11 2.43 -16.63
N HIS A 2 0.44 2.01 -17.75
CA HIS A 2 1.18 0.74 -17.81
C HIS A 2 2.54 0.95 -17.17
N TYR A 3 2.67 0.54 -15.94
CA TYR A 3 3.92 0.65 -15.21
C TYR A 3 4.85 -0.53 -15.59
N GLY A 4 5.88 -0.25 -16.36
CA GLY A 4 7.02 -1.13 -16.59
C GLY A 4 6.81 -2.38 -17.46
N TRP A 5 5.59 -2.82 -17.71
CA TRP A 5 5.34 -4.10 -18.37
C TRP A 5 5.78 -4.13 -19.85
N GLY A 6 5.62 -3.07 -20.54
CA GLY A 6 6.02 -2.98 -21.96
C GLY A 6 7.46 -2.56 -22.20
N HIS A 7 8.20 -2.17 -21.17
CA HIS A 7 9.48 -1.49 -21.38
C HIS A 7 10.66 -2.43 -21.63
N ASN A 8 10.75 -3.54 -20.91
CA ASN A 8 11.92 -4.44 -21.01
C ASN A 8 11.60 -5.88 -21.39
N TRP A 9 10.32 -6.29 -21.40
CA TRP A 9 9.96 -7.70 -21.43
C TRP A 9 9.23 -8.13 -22.69
N SER A 10 8.80 -7.21 -23.50
CA SER A 10 7.91 -7.54 -24.61
C SER A 10 8.29 -6.81 -25.88
N ALA A 11 9.26 -7.32 -26.60
CA ALA A 11 9.55 -6.87 -27.95
C ALA A 11 8.30 -6.85 -28.85
N HIS A 12 7.31 -7.71 -28.59
CA HIS A 12 6.04 -7.74 -29.29
C HIS A 12 5.12 -6.54 -29.00
N TRP A 13 5.30 -5.83 -27.88
CA TRP A 13 4.60 -4.59 -27.58
C TRP A 13 5.21 -3.36 -28.27
N THR A 14 6.39 -3.49 -28.82
CA THR A 14 7.13 -2.45 -29.54
C THR A 14 7.14 -2.66 -31.04
N CYS A 15 6.22 -3.46 -31.57
CA CYS A 15 6.08 -3.64 -33.01
C CYS A 15 5.61 -2.33 -33.69
N GLU A 16 5.89 -2.19 -35.00
CA GLU A 16 5.71 -0.96 -35.78
C GLU A 16 4.32 -0.30 -35.66
N ASN A 17 3.30 -1.07 -35.30
CA ASN A 17 1.92 -0.59 -35.19
C ASN A 17 1.48 -0.21 -33.78
N HIS A 18 2.39 -0.21 -32.80
CA HIS A 18 2.08 0.17 -31.42
C HIS A 18 2.68 1.53 -31.07
N LEU A 19 1.95 2.28 -30.25
CA LEU A 19 2.44 3.52 -29.68
C LEU A 19 3.67 3.27 -28.81
N PRO A 20 4.60 4.21 -28.72
CA PRO A 20 5.75 4.11 -27.82
C PRO A 20 5.31 3.84 -26.37
N THR A 21 6.07 3.05 -25.66
CA THR A 21 5.85 2.82 -24.24
C THR A 21 5.98 4.14 -23.50
N PRO A 22 5.00 4.51 -22.65
CA PRO A 22 5.07 5.75 -21.88
C PRO A 22 6.23 5.72 -20.89
N GLU A 23 6.73 6.90 -20.53
CA GLU A 23 7.73 7.05 -19.48
C GLU A 23 7.24 6.43 -18.16
N LEU A 24 8.15 5.84 -17.43
CA LEU A 24 7.85 5.27 -16.11
C LEU A 24 7.56 6.38 -15.12
N ALA A 25 6.46 6.24 -14.40
CA ALA A 25 6.10 7.14 -13.31
C ALA A 25 6.90 6.89 -12.02
N GLY A 26 7.62 5.79 -11.95
CA GLY A 26 8.43 5.38 -10.81
C GLY A 26 9.59 4.47 -11.22
N PRO A 27 10.39 4.02 -10.27
CA PRO A 27 11.53 3.15 -10.52
C PRO A 27 11.10 1.76 -10.98
N LEU A 28 11.94 1.11 -11.79
CA LEU A 28 11.81 -0.31 -12.09
C LEU A 28 12.39 -1.14 -10.95
N PHE A 29 11.70 -2.19 -10.57
CA PHE A 29 12.21 -3.19 -9.65
C PHE A 29 12.11 -4.59 -10.26
N GLY A 30 13.04 -5.45 -9.87
CA GLY A 30 13.18 -6.78 -10.46
C GLY A 30 12.53 -7.87 -9.62
N GLY A 31 11.26 -7.70 -9.30
CA GLY A 31 10.51 -8.65 -8.48
C GLY A 31 9.13 -8.94 -9.04
N SER A 32 8.25 -9.39 -8.17
CA SER A 32 6.83 -9.60 -8.46
C SER A 32 6.01 -8.56 -7.72
N GLY A 33 5.60 -7.50 -8.42
CA GLY A 33 4.76 -6.45 -7.88
C GLY A 33 3.38 -6.98 -7.55
N THR A 34 2.97 -6.77 -6.30
CA THR A 34 1.61 -6.99 -5.81
C THR A 34 1.12 -5.67 -5.21
N GLY A 35 0.05 -5.60 -4.53
CA GLY A 35 -0.54 -4.41 -3.92
C GLY A 35 0.24 -3.09 -3.99
N ILE A 36 -0.43 -1.99 -4.22
CA ILE A 36 0.12 -0.63 -4.23
C ILE A 36 -0.88 0.32 -3.58
N THR A 37 -0.41 1.22 -2.72
CA THR A 37 -1.25 2.27 -2.14
C THR A 37 -0.54 3.62 -2.12
N TYR A 38 -1.31 4.72 -2.21
CA TYR A 38 -0.83 6.06 -1.96
C TYR A 38 -0.89 6.32 -0.45
N PHE A 39 0.25 6.65 0.13
CA PHE A 39 0.38 6.77 1.57
C PHE A 39 0.42 8.23 2.01
N ASP A 40 -0.60 8.67 2.72
CA ASP A 40 -0.67 10.00 3.32
C ASP A 40 -1.21 9.92 4.76
N SER A 41 -0.47 9.25 5.63
CA SER A 41 -0.84 9.15 7.03
C SER A 41 0.04 10.05 7.91
N PRO A 42 -0.56 10.94 8.72
CA PRO A 42 0.17 11.75 9.69
C PRO A 42 0.71 10.94 10.88
N ALA A 43 0.34 9.66 11.00
CA ALA A 43 0.92 8.75 11.98
C ALA A 43 2.38 8.38 11.66
N PHE A 44 2.85 8.70 10.46
CA PHE A 44 4.23 8.49 10.03
C PHE A 44 4.95 9.83 9.81
N PRO A 45 6.29 9.84 9.84
CA PRO A 45 7.08 11.01 9.53
C PRO A 45 6.80 11.60 8.15
N PRO A 46 7.05 12.90 7.94
CA PRO A 46 6.73 13.59 6.68
C PRO A 46 7.41 13.01 5.44
N GLU A 47 8.55 12.33 5.60
CA GLU A 47 9.27 11.70 4.50
C GLU A 47 8.47 10.58 3.83
N PHE A 48 7.55 9.94 4.54
CA PHE A 48 6.69 8.88 3.99
C PHE A 48 5.38 9.42 3.40
N ARG A 49 4.99 10.64 3.76
CA ARG A 49 3.73 11.21 3.28
C ARG A 49 3.83 11.62 1.82
N GLY A 50 2.79 11.26 1.07
CA GLY A 50 2.77 11.49 -0.38
C GLY A 50 3.61 10.49 -1.17
N ALA A 51 4.00 9.38 -0.56
CA ALA A 51 4.71 8.31 -1.21
C ALA A 51 3.75 7.26 -1.78
N TRP A 52 4.17 6.61 -2.83
CA TRP A 52 3.59 5.35 -3.25
C TRP A 52 4.31 4.22 -2.52
N MET A 53 3.55 3.36 -1.87
CA MET A 53 4.03 2.14 -1.25
C MET A 53 3.57 0.94 -2.05
N PHE A 54 4.46 0.01 -2.30
CA PHE A 54 4.16 -1.16 -3.12
C PHE A 54 4.93 -2.39 -2.64
N ASN A 55 4.31 -3.53 -2.84
CA ASN A 55 4.85 -4.81 -2.43
C ASN A 55 5.63 -5.49 -3.54
N ASP A 56 6.70 -6.18 -3.16
CA ASP A 56 7.43 -7.14 -3.96
C ASP A 56 7.35 -8.53 -3.30
N TRP A 57 6.53 -9.38 -3.89
CA TRP A 57 6.25 -10.72 -3.38
C TRP A 57 7.50 -11.62 -3.44
N LEU A 58 8.27 -11.56 -4.54
CA LEU A 58 9.48 -12.39 -4.70
C LEU A 58 10.58 -11.96 -3.74
N GLN A 59 10.84 -10.68 -3.61
CA GLN A 59 11.90 -10.15 -2.75
C GLN A 59 11.47 -10.07 -1.28
N ARG A 60 10.20 -10.34 -0.98
CA ARG A 60 9.66 -10.26 0.39
C ARG A 60 9.89 -8.89 1.01
N ARG A 61 9.47 -7.84 0.29
CA ARG A 61 9.69 -6.44 0.68
C ARG A 61 8.47 -5.60 0.37
N THR A 62 8.31 -4.55 1.15
CA THR A 62 7.48 -3.40 0.81
C THR A 62 8.39 -2.23 0.57
N HIS A 63 8.26 -1.62 -0.59
CA HIS A 63 9.06 -0.49 -1.03
C HIS A 63 8.23 0.78 -0.99
N PHE A 64 8.90 1.93 -1.04
CA PHE A 64 8.25 3.21 -1.26
C PHE A 64 9.09 4.13 -2.15
N PHE A 65 8.42 5.05 -2.84
CA PHE A 65 9.05 6.14 -3.56
C PHE A 65 8.11 7.36 -3.61
N LYS A 66 8.68 8.54 -3.70
CA LYS A 66 7.91 9.77 -3.94
C LYS A 66 7.99 10.17 -5.39
N PRO A 67 6.87 10.17 -6.13
CA PRO A 67 6.84 10.72 -7.48
C PRO A 67 7.00 12.24 -7.45
N GLN A 68 7.47 12.79 -8.54
CA GLN A 68 7.56 14.22 -8.76
C GLN A 68 6.72 14.63 -9.96
N TRP A 69 6.11 15.80 -9.87
CA TRP A 69 5.43 16.41 -11.00
C TRP A 69 6.45 17.04 -11.96
N LYS A 70 6.32 16.71 -13.24
CA LYS A 70 7.03 17.34 -14.34
C LYS A 70 6.00 17.82 -15.35
N GLY A 71 5.62 19.10 -15.26
CA GLY A 71 4.47 19.58 -16.02
C GLY A 71 3.18 18.88 -15.56
N ALA A 72 2.44 18.26 -16.47
CA ALA A 72 1.18 17.59 -16.24
C ALA A 72 1.31 16.08 -15.95
N HIS A 73 2.51 15.54 -15.82
CA HIS A 73 2.72 14.12 -15.57
C HIS A 73 3.61 13.86 -14.35
N LEU A 74 3.45 12.67 -13.78
CA LEU A 74 4.30 12.19 -12.71
C LEU A 74 5.55 11.52 -13.28
N THR A 75 6.69 11.72 -12.63
CA THR A 75 7.96 11.08 -12.97
C THR A 75 8.67 10.62 -11.71
N ALA A 76 9.51 9.62 -11.83
CA ALA A 76 10.44 9.24 -10.78
C ALA A 76 11.60 10.25 -10.72
N LYS A 77 11.96 10.68 -9.51
CA LYS A 77 13.14 11.53 -9.30
C LYS A 77 14.44 10.77 -9.61
N SER A 78 14.45 9.49 -9.33
CA SER A 78 15.57 8.60 -9.56
C SER A 78 15.06 7.22 -9.99
N LYS A 79 15.98 6.35 -10.41
CA LYS A 79 15.68 4.93 -10.60
C LYS A 79 15.66 4.15 -9.27
N GLU A 80 15.74 4.86 -8.17
CA GLU A 80 15.86 4.30 -6.84
C GLU A 80 14.52 4.34 -6.11
N TYR A 81 14.31 3.34 -5.33
CA TYR A 81 13.21 3.21 -4.37
C TYR A 81 13.80 2.72 -3.04
N ASP A 82 13.17 3.12 -1.97
CA ASP A 82 13.59 2.72 -0.64
C ASP A 82 12.79 1.52 -0.15
N VAL A 83 13.38 0.76 0.76
CA VAL A 83 12.73 -0.37 1.42
C VAL A 83 12.10 0.12 2.72
N LEU A 84 10.77 0.04 2.80
CA LEU A 84 10.04 0.34 4.03
C LEU A 84 10.08 -0.84 5.01
N VAL A 85 9.78 -2.04 4.50
CA VAL A 85 9.74 -3.28 5.28
C VAL A 85 10.46 -4.37 4.50
N SER A 86 11.33 -5.09 5.17
CA SER A 86 11.98 -6.28 4.65
C SER A 86 11.64 -7.46 5.57
N GLY A 87 11.08 -8.51 4.99
CA GLY A 87 10.77 -9.72 5.73
C GLY A 87 12.05 -10.55 5.97
N GLY A 88 12.42 -10.73 7.23
CA GLY A 88 13.44 -11.72 7.63
C GLY A 88 12.89 -13.15 7.62
N ASP A 89 11.57 -13.29 7.60
CA ASP A 89 10.83 -14.55 7.62
C ASP A 89 10.40 -14.97 6.22
N SER A 90 10.46 -16.27 5.93
CA SER A 90 9.94 -16.87 4.70
C SER A 90 8.44 -16.67 4.52
N LEU A 91 7.71 -16.43 5.60
CA LEU A 91 6.26 -16.18 5.59
C LEU A 91 5.89 -14.76 5.12
N PHE A 92 6.83 -13.83 5.09
CA PHE A 92 6.56 -12.48 4.57
C PHE A 92 6.61 -12.47 3.05
N LYS A 93 5.49 -12.82 2.44
CA LYS A 93 5.24 -12.66 1.00
C LYS A 93 4.06 -11.71 0.82
N PRO A 94 4.32 -10.42 0.74
CA PRO A 94 3.27 -9.41 0.76
C PRO A 94 2.47 -9.44 -0.55
N THR A 95 1.14 -9.42 -0.43
CA THR A 95 0.21 -9.49 -1.56
C THR A 95 -0.59 -8.21 -1.73
N ASP A 96 -0.90 -7.55 -0.63
CA ASP A 96 -1.65 -6.30 -0.66
C ASP A 96 -1.27 -5.42 0.51
N LEU A 97 -1.59 -4.13 0.46
CA LEU A 97 -1.34 -3.19 1.55
C LEU A 97 -2.35 -2.04 1.52
N GLU A 98 -2.73 -1.57 2.70
CA GLU A 98 -3.70 -0.50 2.86
C GLU A 98 -3.45 0.31 4.12
N VAL A 99 -3.88 1.57 4.10
CA VAL A 99 -3.86 2.44 5.29
C VAL A 99 -5.08 2.14 6.15
N GLY A 100 -4.85 1.76 7.39
CA GLY A 100 -5.93 1.51 8.31
C GLY A 100 -6.50 2.76 8.97
N PRO A 101 -7.66 2.65 9.60
CA PRO A 101 -8.34 3.78 10.24
C PRO A 101 -7.58 4.38 11.44
N ASN A 102 -6.56 3.71 11.93
CA ASN A 102 -5.63 4.20 12.96
C ASN A 102 -4.38 4.88 12.37
N GLY A 103 -4.30 5.01 11.04
CA GLY A 103 -3.17 5.59 10.32
C GLY A 103 -1.96 4.67 10.16
N SER A 104 -2.03 3.43 10.65
CA SER A 104 -1.01 2.41 10.40
C SER A 104 -1.11 1.86 8.99
N LEU A 105 0.00 1.33 8.47
CA LEU A 105 -0.01 0.57 7.23
C LEU A 105 -0.23 -0.91 7.56
N TYR A 106 -1.24 -1.51 6.94
CA TYR A 106 -1.51 -2.94 7.01
C TYR A 106 -1.01 -3.61 5.74
N ILE A 107 -0.34 -4.74 5.89
CA ILE A 107 0.22 -5.52 4.79
C ILE A 107 -0.32 -6.93 4.91
N LEU A 108 -0.95 -7.44 3.85
CA LEU A 108 -1.38 -8.83 3.77
C LEU A 108 -0.21 -9.69 3.30
N GLY A 109 0.07 -10.76 4.02
CA GLY A 109 1.07 -11.76 3.68
C GLY A 109 0.41 -13.06 3.27
N TRP A 110 0.83 -13.59 2.12
CA TRP A 110 0.33 -14.85 1.58
C TRP A 110 0.72 -16.06 2.40
N GLY A 111 1.93 -16.08 2.91
CA GLY A 111 2.54 -17.25 3.52
C GLY A 111 3.82 -17.64 2.80
N ARG A 112 4.21 -18.90 2.88
CA ARG A 112 5.53 -19.35 2.45
C ARG A 112 5.63 -19.66 0.96
N GLU A 113 4.69 -20.43 0.44
CA GLU A 113 4.74 -20.99 -0.90
C GLU A 113 3.48 -20.69 -1.72
N TYR A 114 3.52 -20.96 -3.02
CA TYR A 114 2.35 -20.93 -3.87
C TYR A 114 1.41 -22.11 -3.59
N GLY A 115 0.12 -21.85 -3.68
CA GLY A 115 -0.91 -22.85 -3.54
C GLY A 115 -1.22 -23.23 -2.10
N VAL A 116 -2.04 -24.23 -1.96
CA VAL A 116 -2.45 -24.74 -0.65
C VAL A 116 -1.33 -25.63 -0.09
N GLN A 117 -0.90 -25.31 1.12
CA GLN A 117 0.07 -26.13 1.83
C GLN A 117 -0.65 -27.14 2.71
N TRP A 118 -0.12 -28.35 2.75
CA TRP A 118 -0.64 -29.46 3.55
C TRP A 118 0.44 -29.94 4.52
N ASN A 119 0.05 -30.21 5.75
CA ASN A 119 0.94 -30.83 6.72
C ASN A 119 0.99 -32.35 6.55
N ASP A 120 1.81 -33.02 7.33
CA ASP A 120 1.96 -34.49 7.29
C ASP A 120 0.66 -35.23 7.62
N LYS A 121 -0.31 -34.59 8.24
CA LYS A 121 -1.63 -35.13 8.56
C LYS A 121 -2.67 -34.89 7.47
N GLN A 122 -2.27 -34.33 6.33
CA GLN A 122 -3.17 -33.94 5.24
C GLN A 122 -4.18 -32.83 5.65
N GLU A 123 -3.79 -31.98 6.58
CA GLU A 123 -4.56 -30.81 6.97
C GLU A 123 -4.02 -29.59 6.27
N GLN A 124 -4.91 -28.69 5.82
CA GLN A 124 -4.51 -27.42 5.21
C GLN A 124 -3.80 -26.54 6.23
N VAL A 125 -2.64 -26.03 5.86
CA VAL A 125 -1.86 -25.10 6.68
C VAL A 125 -2.23 -23.67 6.30
N ASN A 126 -2.72 -22.91 7.28
CA ASN A 126 -3.07 -21.51 7.12
C ASN A 126 -1.90 -20.62 7.56
N GLU A 127 -1.11 -20.15 6.60
CA GLU A 127 0.08 -19.34 6.85
C GLU A 127 -0.13 -17.84 6.55
N GLY A 128 -1.31 -17.46 6.06
CA GLY A 128 -1.64 -16.06 5.79
C GLY A 128 -1.50 -15.19 7.04
N ARG A 129 -1.01 -13.98 6.88
CA ARG A 129 -0.79 -13.01 7.98
C ARG A 129 -1.29 -11.63 7.59
N VAL A 130 -1.67 -10.88 8.59
CA VAL A 130 -1.86 -9.43 8.49
C VAL A 130 -0.79 -8.79 9.36
N PHE A 131 0.07 -8.03 8.73
CA PHE A 131 1.13 -7.28 9.42
C PHE A 131 0.68 -5.84 9.58
N GLU A 132 0.90 -5.28 10.77
CA GLU A 132 0.69 -3.87 11.02
C GLU A 132 2.03 -3.17 11.21
N VAL A 133 2.30 -2.19 10.35
CA VAL A 133 3.49 -1.32 10.44
C VAL A 133 3.10 -0.04 11.14
N ARG A 134 3.76 0.25 12.27
CA ARG A 134 3.51 1.44 13.11
C ARG A 134 4.79 2.23 13.29
N TRP A 135 4.65 3.55 13.30
CA TRP A 135 5.74 4.41 13.74
C TRP A 135 5.71 4.58 15.26
N ARG A 136 6.82 4.28 15.95
CA ARG A 136 6.83 4.18 17.42
C ARG A 136 6.80 5.53 18.14
N HIS A 137 7.33 6.58 17.57
CA HIS A 137 7.59 7.86 18.24
C HIS A 137 6.94 9.06 17.54
N ASN A 138 5.62 9.08 17.44
CA ASN A 138 4.93 10.21 16.81
C ASN A 138 3.84 10.77 17.73
N LYS A 139 3.96 12.07 18.11
CA LYS A 139 2.94 12.79 18.88
C LYS A 139 1.60 12.89 18.13
N ALA A 140 1.64 13.04 16.80
CA ALA A 140 0.44 13.04 15.98
C ALA A 140 -0.36 11.72 16.07
N LYS A 141 0.30 10.63 16.47
CA LYS A 141 -0.35 9.35 16.74
C LYS A 141 -1.29 9.41 17.94
N GLU A 142 -0.96 10.15 18.99
CA GLU A 142 -1.81 10.26 20.17
C GLU A 142 -3.13 10.97 19.85
N GLU A 143 -3.08 12.03 19.04
CA GLU A 143 -4.26 12.73 18.55
C GLU A 143 -5.10 11.86 17.61
N LEU A 144 -4.45 11.09 16.73
CA LEU A 144 -5.11 10.12 15.86
C LEU A 144 -5.78 9.01 16.64
N LEU A 145 -5.13 8.51 17.69
CA LEU A 145 -5.68 7.46 18.55
C LEU A 145 -6.83 8.00 19.41
N ALA A 146 -6.74 9.23 19.91
CA ALA A 146 -7.83 9.85 20.63
C ALA A 146 -9.10 9.99 19.76
N LYS A 147 -8.92 10.34 18.48
CA LYS A 147 -9.99 10.36 17.48
C LYS A 147 -10.39 8.97 16.99
N HIS A 148 -9.55 7.97 17.22
CA HIS A 148 -9.78 6.61 16.71
C HIS A 148 -10.92 5.89 17.43
N GLN A 149 -11.17 6.18 18.70
CA GLN A 149 -12.28 5.57 19.46
C GLN A 149 -13.63 5.72 18.75
N ARG A 150 -13.85 6.88 18.11
CA ARG A 150 -15.05 7.11 17.31
C ARG A 150 -15.14 6.13 16.13
N TRP A 151 -14.02 5.81 15.49
CA TRP A 151 -13.94 4.92 14.33
C TRP A 151 -13.98 3.42 14.67
N GLN A 152 -14.05 3.07 15.95
CA GLN A 152 -14.32 1.70 16.40
C GLN A 152 -15.83 1.38 16.41
N LYS A 153 -16.68 2.42 16.40
CA LYS A 153 -18.11 2.26 16.26
C LYS A 153 -18.45 1.95 14.79
N PRO A 154 -19.28 0.92 14.49
CA PRO A 154 -19.72 0.65 13.13
C PRO A 154 -20.33 1.90 12.48
N LEU A 155 -19.99 2.15 11.22
CA LEU A 155 -20.50 3.33 10.50
C LEU A 155 -22.02 3.31 10.33
N SER A 156 -22.63 2.13 10.30
CA SER A 156 -24.08 1.96 10.32
C SER A 156 -24.78 2.60 11.54
N ASP A 157 -24.04 2.78 12.64
CA ASP A 157 -24.54 3.36 13.87
C ASP A 157 -24.28 4.86 14.00
N TRP A 158 -23.66 5.46 12.96
CA TRP A 158 -23.38 6.89 12.95
C TRP A 158 -24.59 7.67 12.45
N THR A 159 -24.83 8.81 13.10
CA THR A 159 -25.79 9.78 12.59
C THR A 159 -25.25 10.49 11.34
N THR A 160 -26.13 11.01 10.49
CA THR A 160 -25.74 11.81 9.33
C THR A 160 -24.80 12.96 9.71
N LYS A 161 -25.00 13.60 10.87
CA LYS A 161 -24.12 14.65 11.39
C LYS A 161 -22.71 14.13 11.68
N GLU A 162 -22.59 12.92 12.22
CA GLU A 162 -21.29 12.29 12.47
C GLU A 162 -20.58 11.90 11.18
N LEU A 163 -21.30 11.38 10.19
CA LEU A 163 -20.76 11.07 8.87
C LEU A 163 -20.28 12.34 8.17
N ILE A 164 -21.07 13.40 8.13
CA ILE A 164 -20.64 14.70 7.56
C ILE A 164 -19.37 15.20 8.25
N SER A 165 -19.30 15.12 9.59
CA SER A 165 -18.08 15.46 10.32
C SER A 165 -16.90 14.53 10.00
N GLY A 166 -17.17 13.30 9.59
CA GLY A 166 -16.15 12.33 9.12
C GLY A 166 -15.49 12.72 7.79
N LEU A 167 -16.17 13.51 6.96
CA LEU A 167 -15.62 14.00 5.68
C LEU A 167 -14.44 14.96 5.85
N ASP A 168 -14.28 15.56 7.03
CA ASP A 168 -13.16 16.45 7.38
C ASP A 168 -12.07 15.73 8.21
N ASP A 169 -12.04 14.40 8.23
CA ASP A 169 -11.00 13.67 8.94
C ASP A 169 -9.65 13.80 8.26
N ILE A 170 -8.59 13.80 9.05
CA ILE A 170 -7.22 13.92 8.57
C ILE A 170 -6.78 12.73 7.72
N LEU A 171 -7.34 11.54 7.95
CA LEU A 171 -7.04 10.33 7.20
C LEU A 171 -8.00 10.17 6.01
N ALA A 172 -7.42 10.00 4.81
CA ALA A 172 -8.20 9.80 3.60
C ALA A 172 -9.13 8.57 3.69
N VAL A 173 -8.64 7.46 4.25
CA VAL A 173 -9.43 6.23 4.43
C VAL A 173 -10.70 6.48 5.26
N ARG A 174 -10.63 7.35 6.27
CA ARG A 174 -11.78 7.71 7.09
C ARG A 174 -12.76 8.60 6.33
N ARG A 175 -12.26 9.58 5.57
CA ARG A 175 -13.11 10.44 4.74
C ARG A 175 -13.89 9.63 3.71
N ILE A 176 -13.20 8.69 3.03
CA ILE A 176 -13.81 7.79 2.04
C ILE A 176 -14.89 6.93 2.72
N ALA A 177 -14.58 6.29 3.84
CA ALA A 177 -15.53 5.48 4.57
C ALA A 177 -16.78 6.26 5.05
N ALA A 178 -16.59 7.51 5.49
CA ALA A 178 -17.71 8.38 5.86
C ALA A 178 -18.56 8.78 4.64
N GLN A 179 -17.93 9.01 3.49
CA GLN A 179 -18.60 9.32 2.23
C GLN A 179 -19.44 8.14 1.73
N GLU A 180 -18.89 6.94 1.79
CA GLU A 180 -19.58 5.72 1.34
C GLU A 180 -20.77 5.34 2.22
N ALA A 181 -20.77 5.80 3.48
CA ALA A 181 -21.85 5.54 4.44
C ALA A 181 -22.95 6.61 4.44
N LEU A 182 -22.77 7.75 3.75
CA LEU A 182 -23.77 8.81 3.56
C LEU A 182 -24.78 8.46 2.48
#